data_5615b575c811fd46ef6a5ed4a8dcb72d
#
_entry.id   5615b575c811fd46ef6a5ed4a8dcb72d
#
_cell.length_a   1.000
_cell.length_b   1.000
_cell.length_c   1.000
_cell.angle_alpha   90.00
_cell.angle_beta   90.00
_cell.angle_gamma   90.00
#
_symmetry.space_group_name_H-M   'P 1'
#
loop_
_entity.id
_entity.type
_entity.pdbx_description
1 polymer ?
#
loop_
_entity_poly.entity_id
_entity_poly.type
_entity_poly.pdbx_seq_one_letter_code
_entity_poly.pdbx_strand_id
1 'polypeptide(L)'
;MREPAARAMMGEAVSLLDLPPLRGNPFELRPIESTRAQDIVGRDSLMTRLREHIISESPRMVLLVGERGSGRTSLVNALSSQVSKKFVGQFWPRDEAVSSVMNEIAVHFIGHNVPPSTGQMCERLIETLEQSTGPLPLIALDYPSNTPMNDFLARMTPLLQRLKALILVTLTPAQLTSLDEEVFDVFDSPEHLDGLSEGQIQKLADNLVRRKARERWIINPDLLTAIHD
;
A
#
# COMPACT_ATOMS: atom_id res chain seq x y z
N MET A 1 2.27 25.56 -40.37
CA MET A 1 3.20 24.56 -39.84
C MET A 1 4.31 25.29 -39.13
N ARG A 2 4.32 25.31 -37.79
CA ARG A 2 5.39 25.90 -36.97
C ARG A 2 6.10 24.75 -36.26
N GLU A 3 7.40 24.63 -36.48
CA GLU A 3 8.25 23.64 -35.84
C GLU A 3 8.36 23.90 -34.33
N PRO A 4 8.10 22.91 -33.47
CA PRO A 4 8.29 23.04 -32.03
C PRO A 4 9.69 22.57 -31.52
N ALA A 5 10.66 22.29 -32.41
CA ALA A 5 11.86 21.55 -32.05
C ALA A 5 13.08 22.38 -31.59
N ALA A 6 13.00 23.71 -31.48
CA ALA A 6 14.20 24.55 -31.23
C ALA A 6 14.30 25.20 -29.84
N ARG A 7 13.42 24.88 -28.89
CA ARG A 7 13.38 25.59 -27.60
C ARG A 7 13.82 24.79 -26.37
N ALA A 8 14.16 23.52 -26.51
CA ALA A 8 14.48 22.61 -25.41
C ALA A 8 15.93 22.70 -24.87
N MET A 9 16.76 23.61 -25.35
CA MET A 9 18.20 23.66 -24.96
C MET A 9 18.57 24.74 -23.95
N MET A 10 17.66 25.42 -23.31
CA MET A 10 17.99 26.51 -22.37
C MET A 10 17.21 26.44 -21.04
N GLY A 11 17.21 25.36 -20.34
CA GLY A 11 16.77 25.34 -18.92
C GLY A 11 15.50 26.17 -18.58
N GLU A 12 14.62 26.41 -19.56
CA GLU A 12 13.38 27.14 -19.38
C GLU A 12 12.34 26.24 -18.70
N ALA A 13 11.77 26.74 -17.63
CA ALA A 13 10.67 26.09 -16.93
C ALA A 13 9.60 25.60 -17.93
N VAL A 14 9.25 24.32 -17.86
CA VAL A 14 8.20 23.72 -18.69
C VAL A 14 6.93 24.56 -18.57
N SER A 15 6.48 25.12 -19.68
CA SER A 15 5.27 25.97 -19.69
C SER A 15 4.05 25.08 -19.46
N LEU A 16 3.15 25.52 -18.57
CA LEU A 16 1.82 24.91 -18.40
C LEU A 16 1.00 24.85 -19.70
N LEU A 17 1.41 25.63 -20.72
CA LEU A 17 0.80 25.64 -22.05
C LEU A 17 1.12 24.37 -22.87
N ASP A 18 2.12 23.58 -22.47
CA ASP A 18 2.51 22.35 -23.14
C ASP A 18 1.73 21.13 -22.62
N LEU A 19 0.91 21.31 -21.61
CA LEU A 19 0.03 20.27 -21.09
C LEU A 19 -1.31 20.23 -21.86
N PRO A 20 -1.89 19.04 -22.07
CA PRO A 20 -3.20 18.93 -22.70
C PRO A 20 -4.27 19.58 -21.81
N PRO A 21 -5.43 19.95 -22.36
CA PRO A 21 -6.56 20.39 -21.56
C PRO A 21 -6.93 19.29 -20.55
N LEU A 22 -6.76 19.57 -19.26
CA LEU A 22 -7.00 18.61 -18.17
C LEU A 22 -8.36 18.89 -17.52
N ARG A 23 -9.02 17.83 -17.05
CA ARG A 23 -10.25 17.94 -16.23
C ARG A 23 -9.96 18.25 -14.76
N GLY A 24 -8.70 18.31 -14.36
CA GLY A 24 -8.22 18.58 -13.00
C GLY A 24 -6.75 18.20 -12.86
N ASN A 25 -6.20 18.43 -11.67
CA ASN A 25 -4.80 18.05 -11.39
C ASN A 25 -4.61 16.53 -11.54
N PRO A 26 -3.74 16.04 -12.43
CA PRO A 26 -3.43 14.62 -12.56
C PRO A 26 -2.55 14.11 -11.41
N PHE A 27 -1.74 14.98 -10.80
CA PHE A 27 -0.76 14.66 -9.77
C PHE A 27 -1.32 14.92 -8.36
N GLU A 28 -2.43 14.27 -8.04
CA GLU A 28 -3.01 14.33 -6.70
C GLU A 28 -2.11 13.56 -5.70
N LEU A 29 -1.83 14.17 -4.54
CA LEU A 29 -1.05 13.56 -3.45
C LEU A 29 -1.86 12.52 -2.64
N ARG A 30 -2.81 11.87 -3.27
CA ARG A 30 -3.65 10.85 -2.64
C ARG A 30 -3.21 9.45 -3.05
N PRO A 31 -3.27 8.47 -2.13
CA PRO A 31 -3.05 7.09 -2.50
C PRO A 31 -3.97 6.65 -3.63
N ILE A 32 -3.49 5.74 -4.48
CA ILE A 32 -4.33 5.11 -5.51
C ILE A 32 -5.40 4.29 -4.80
N GLU A 33 -6.65 4.53 -5.18
CA GLU A 33 -7.80 3.80 -4.64
C GLU A 33 -7.82 2.35 -5.15
N SER A 34 -8.49 1.46 -4.41
CA SER A 34 -8.61 0.05 -4.78
C SER A 34 -9.27 -0.17 -6.15
N THR A 35 -10.20 0.70 -6.54
CA THR A 35 -10.84 0.70 -7.87
C THR A 35 -9.89 1.01 -9.02
N ARG A 36 -8.68 1.45 -8.72
CA ARG A 36 -7.67 1.91 -9.66
C ARG A 36 -6.35 1.13 -9.55
N ALA A 37 -6.43 -0.10 -9.12
CA ALA A 37 -5.27 -0.98 -8.93
C ALA A 37 -4.37 -1.10 -10.19
N GLN A 38 -4.96 -0.99 -11.38
CA GLN A 38 -4.24 -1.01 -12.66
C GLN A 38 -3.34 0.22 -12.89
N ASP A 39 -3.53 1.29 -12.13
CA ASP A 39 -2.69 2.50 -12.22
C ASP A 39 -1.35 2.34 -11.50
N ILE A 40 -1.16 1.26 -10.73
CA ILE A 40 0.12 0.97 -10.07
C ILE A 40 1.16 0.58 -11.10
N VAL A 41 2.32 1.19 -11.01
CA VAL A 41 3.45 0.98 -11.91
C VAL A 41 4.65 0.47 -11.12
N GLY A 42 5.39 -0.48 -11.72
CA GLY A 42 6.68 -0.95 -11.20
C GLY A 42 6.61 -1.80 -9.92
N ARG A 43 5.44 -2.36 -9.62
CA ARG A 43 5.24 -3.23 -8.44
C ARG A 43 4.73 -4.63 -8.80
N ASP A 44 4.82 -5.00 -10.06
CA ASP A 44 4.22 -6.25 -10.59
C ASP A 44 4.79 -7.49 -9.91
N SER A 45 6.11 -7.58 -9.73
CA SER A 45 6.76 -8.73 -9.10
C SER A 45 6.37 -8.89 -7.62
N LEU A 46 6.33 -7.79 -6.88
CA LEU A 46 5.89 -7.79 -5.47
C LEU A 46 4.41 -8.17 -5.36
N MET A 47 3.56 -7.59 -6.20
CA MET A 47 2.14 -7.93 -6.26
C MET A 47 1.93 -9.41 -6.58
N THR A 48 2.73 -10.00 -7.45
CA THR A 48 2.66 -11.42 -7.79
C THR A 48 3.03 -12.28 -6.58
N ARG A 49 4.15 -12.01 -5.90
CA ARG A 49 4.56 -12.76 -4.70
C ARG A 49 3.49 -12.70 -3.59
N LEU A 50 2.97 -11.51 -3.30
CA LEU A 50 1.92 -11.36 -2.28
C LEU A 50 0.64 -12.12 -2.64
N ARG A 51 0.26 -12.15 -3.93
CA ARG A 51 -0.87 -12.97 -4.40
C ARG A 51 -0.62 -14.47 -4.27
N GLU A 52 0.60 -14.91 -4.56
CA GLU A 52 0.98 -16.33 -4.43
C GLU A 52 0.79 -16.79 -2.98
N HIS A 53 1.16 -15.99 -1.97
CA HIS A 53 0.89 -16.31 -0.57
C HIS A 53 -0.61 -16.44 -0.26
N ILE A 54 -1.44 -15.57 -0.82
CA ILE A 54 -2.89 -15.63 -0.65
C ILE A 54 -3.47 -16.90 -1.26
N ILE A 55 -3.03 -17.26 -2.47
CA ILE A 55 -3.54 -18.41 -3.22
C ILE A 55 -3.03 -19.73 -2.65
N SER A 56 -1.78 -19.78 -2.19
CA SER A 56 -1.17 -20.99 -1.62
C SER A 56 -1.70 -21.35 -0.23
N GLU A 57 -2.60 -20.55 0.32
CA GLU A 57 -3.18 -20.73 1.66
C GLU A 57 -2.12 -20.84 2.77
N SER A 58 -0.93 -20.25 2.57
CA SER A 58 0.17 -20.23 3.53
C SER A 58 0.11 -18.93 4.35
N PRO A 59 -0.34 -18.97 5.61
CA PRO A 59 -0.37 -17.77 6.47
C PRO A 59 1.03 -17.16 6.59
N ARG A 60 1.11 -15.85 6.44
CA ARG A 60 2.37 -15.10 6.45
C ARG A 60 2.18 -13.76 7.12
N MET A 61 3.26 -13.29 7.75
CA MET A 61 3.36 -11.93 8.28
C MET A 61 4.46 -11.18 7.52
N VAL A 62 4.09 -10.15 6.78
CA VAL A 62 4.99 -9.42 5.88
C VAL A 62 5.08 -7.95 6.29
N LEU A 63 6.30 -7.44 6.41
CA LEU A 63 6.59 -6.01 6.54
C LEU A 63 6.74 -5.39 5.15
N LEU A 64 5.92 -4.40 4.85
CA LEU A 64 6.03 -3.61 3.63
C LEU A 64 6.73 -2.30 3.97
N VAL A 65 7.99 -2.18 3.59
CA VAL A 65 8.87 -1.07 3.99
C VAL A 65 9.07 -0.11 2.84
N GLY A 66 8.92 1.18 3.11
CA GLY A 66 9.19 2.20 2.10
C GLY A 66 9.11 3.60 2.68
N GLU A 67 9.78 4.53 2.04
CA GLU A 67 9.75 5.95 2.42
C GLU A 67 8.34 6.55 2.27
N ARG A 68 8.15 7.70 2.89
CA ARG A 68 6.92 8.46 2.71
C ARG A 68 6.76 8.83 1.22
N GLY A 69 5.62 8.50 0.63
CA GLY A 69 5.37 8.71 -0.79
C GLY A 69 5.78 7.54 -1.70
N SER A 70 6.46 6.51 -1.20
CA SER A 70 6.85 5.33 -2.00
C SER A 70 5.68 4.50 -2.56
N GLY A 71 4.45 4.78 -2.13
CA GLY A 71 3.25 4.10 -2.61
C GLY A 71 2.80 2.91 -1.76
N ARG A 72 3.24 2.78 -0.50
CA ARG A 72 2.81 1.70 0.42
C ARG A 72 1.29 1.55 0.47
N THR A 73 0.58 2.61 0.84
CA THR A 73 -0.90 2.62 0.90
C THR A 73 -1.53 2.31 -0.45
N SER A 74 -0.96 2.82 -1.55
CA SER A 74 -1.44 2.50 -2.91
C SER A 74 -1.30 1.02 -3.24
N LEU A 75 -0.19 0.39 -2.85
CA LEU A 75 0.03 -1.04 -3.02
C LEU A 75 -0.96 -1.87 -2.21
N VAL A 76 -1.16 -1.52 -0.93
CA VAL A 76 -2.15 -2.17 -0.06
C VAL A 76 -3.55 -2.09 -0.68
N ASN A 77 -3.96 -0.91 -1.15
CA ASN A 77 -5.25 -0.71 -1.81
C ASN A 77 -5.40 -1.57 -3.07
N ALA A 78 -4.35 -1.63 -3.89
CA ALA A 78 -4.37 -2.45 -5.11
C ALA A 78 -4.43 -3.95 -4.81
N LEU A 79 -3.64 -4.44 -3.86
CA LEU A 79 -3.69 -5.83 -3.43
C LEU A 79 -5.08 -6.16 -2.87
N SER A 80 -5.62 -5.29 -2.02
CA SER A 80 -6.94 -5.47 -1.42
C SER A 80 -8.06 -5.57 -2.45
N SER A 81 -7.95 -4.88 -3.59
CA SER A 81 -8.96 -4.94 -4.66
C SER A 81 -9.09 -6.31 -5.30
N GLN A 82 -8.07 -7.15 -5.14
CA GLN A 82 -7.98 -8.47 -5.77
C GLN A 82 -8.28 -9.62 -4.81
N VAL A 83 -8.59 -9.29 -3.56
CA VAL A 83 -8.90 -10.25 -2.50
C VAL A 83 -10.35 -10.10 -2.10
N SER A 84 -11.09 -11.21 -2.04
CA SER A 84 -12.51 -11.21 -1.67
C SER A 84 -12.73 -10.94 -0.18
N LYS A 85 -11.91 -11.56 0.68
CA LYS A 85 -11.96 -11.38 2.14
C LYS A 85 -10.77 -10.54 2.58
N LYS A 86 -11.01 -9.31 3.00
CA LYS A 86 -9.95 -8.36 3.35
C LYS A 86 -10.37 -7.41 4.43
N PHE A 87 -9.42 -7.06 5.28
CA PHE A 87 -9.47 -5.91 6.17
C PHE A 87 -8.30 -4.98 5.87
N VAL A 88 -8.55 -3.70 5.69
CA VAL A 88 -7.53 -2.67 5.52
C VAL A 88 -7.84 -1.56 6.50
N GLY A 89 -7.02 -1.43 7.52
CA GLY A 89 -7.11 -0.39 8.53
C GLY A 89 -5.94 0.59 8.45
N GLN A 90 -6.22 1.88 8.61
CA GLN A 90 -5.22 2.90 8.83
C GLN A 90 -5.22 3.28 10.30
N PHE A 91 -4.09 3.12 10.97
CA PHE A 91 -3.99 3.26 12.41
C PHE A 91 -2.95 4.32 12.81
N TRP A 92 -3.19 4.94 13.97
CA TRP A 92 -2.31 5.92 14.59
C TRP A 92 -1.85 5.39 15.95
N PRO A 93 -0.67 4.74 16.06
CA PRO A 93 -0.28 3.94 17.23
C PRO A 93 -0.28 4.66 18.58
N ARG A 94 -0.27 6.00 18.59
CA ARG A 94 -0.33 6.77 19.84
C ARG A 94 -1.70 6.70 20.52
N ASP A 95 -2.74 6.60 19.71
CA ASP A 95 -4.12 6.74 20.15
C ASP A 95 -4.86 5.40 20.15
N GLU A 96 -4.26 4.36 19.51
CA GLU A 96 -4.89 3.07 19.33
C GLU A 96 -4.38 2.03 20.33
N ALA A 97 -5.29 1.50 21.13
CA ALA A 97 -5.00 0.31 21.91
C ALA A 97 -5.04 -0.95 21.01
N VAL A 98 -4.19 -1.93 21.31
CA VAL A 98 -4.22 -3.23 20.59
C VAL A 98 -5.62 -3.84 20.59
N SER A 99 -6.36 -3.71 21.70
CA SER A 99 -7.75 -4.18 21.79
C SER A 99 -8.70 -3.49 20.82
N SER A 100 -8.51 -2.19 20.53
CA SER A 100 -9.33 -1.45 19.56
C SER A 100 -9.08 -1.97 18.15
N VAL A 101 -7.82 -2.13 17.75
CA VAL A 101 -7.44 -2.66 16.43
C VAL A 101 -7.95 -4.09 16.26
N MET A 102 -7.78 -4.94 17.26
CA MET A 102 -8.29 -6.31 17.22
C MET A 102 -9.82 -6.34 17.14
N ASN A 103 -10.50 -5.43 17.83
CA ASN A 103 -11.95 -5.33 17.74
C ASN A 103 -12.42 -4.91 16.33
N GLU A 104 -11.76 -3.97 15.68
CA GLU A 104 -12.08 -3.59 14.30
C GLU A 104 -11.91 -4.77 13.34
N ILE A 105 -10.81 -5.52 13.45
CA ILE A 105 -10.57 -6.72 12.66
C ILE A 105 -11.68 -7.75 12.94
N ALA A 106 -12.01 -7.99 14.20
CA ALA A 106 -13.04 -8.96 14.58
C ALA A 106 -14.43 -8.55 14.08
N VAL A 107 -14.82 -7.29 14.25
CA VAL A 107 -16.10 -6.78 13.71
C VAL A 107 -16.20 -6.99 12.20
N HIS A 108 -15.08 -6.79 11.50
CA HIS A 108 -15.04 -6.95 10.04
C HIS A 108 -15.30 -8.41 9.60
N PHE A 109 -14.71 -9.40 10.26
CA PHE A 109 -14.79 -10.79 9.86
C PHE A 109 -15.93 -11.58 10.54
N ILE A 110 -16.30 -11.22 11.77
CA ILE A 110 -17.34 -11.90 12.57
C ILE A 110 -18.69 -11.18 12.43
N GLY A 111 -18.69 -9.86 12.15
CA GLY A 111 -19.86 -9.01 12.14
C GLY A 111 -20.20 -8.47 13.53
N HIS A 112 -21.48 -8.18 13.80
CA HIS A 112 -21.90 -7.50 15.03
C HIS A 112 -21.92 -8.38 16.30
N ASN A 113 -21.70 -9.69 16.17
CA ASN A 113 -21.73 -10.64 17.29
C ASN A 113 -20.32 -10.84 17.90
N VAL A 114 -19.55 -9.77 18.03
CA VAL A 114 -18.21 -9.81 18.64
C VAL A 114 -18.34 -9.95 20.16
N PRO A 115 -17.68 -10.93 20.78
CA PRO A 115 -17.65 -11.06 22.23
C PRO A 115 -17.04 -9.84 22.92
N PRO A 116 -17.50 -9.47 24.11
CA PRO A 116 -17.03 -8.25 24.81
C PRO A 116 -15.61 -8.37 25.37
N SER A 117 -15.13 -9.58 25.64
CA SER A 117 -13.78 -9.78 26.14
C SER A 117 -12.79 -10.00 24.98
N THR A 118 -11.61 -9.35 25.07
CA THR A 118 -10.56 -9.48 24.04
C THR A 118 -10.15 -10.93 23.81
N GLY A 119 -10.05 -11.75 24.84
CA GLY A 119 -9.69 -13.17 24.71
C GLY A 119 -10.73 -13.96 23.91
N GLN A 120 -12.01 -13.86 24.26
CA GLN A 120 -13.10 -14.54 23.54
C GLN A 120 -13.22 -14.02 22.11
N MET A 121 -13.02 -12.73 21.90
CA MET A 121 -13.02 -12.12 20.59
C MET A 121 -11.92 -12.69 19.70
N CYS A 122 -10.69 -12.79 20.21
CA CYS A 122 -9.57 -13.39 19.49
C CYS A 122 -9.83 -14.86 19.14
N GLU A 123 -10.30 -15.66 20.10
CA GLU A 123 -10.63 -17.07 19.84
C GLU A 123 -11.72 -17.19 18.74
N ARG A 124 -12.76 -16.38 18.83
CA ARG A 124 -13.84 -16.40 17.82
C ARG A 124 -13.36 -15.96 16.44
N LEU A 125 -12.44 -14.99 16.38
CA LEU A 125 -11.80 -14.54 15.14
C LEU A 125 -10.96 -15.67 14.53
N ILE A 126 -10.13 -16.35 15.33
CA ILE A 126 -9.31 -17.49 14.92
C ILE A 126 -10.21 -18.57 14.32
N GLU A 127 -11.24 -19.04 15.05
CA GLU A 127 -12.19 -20.04 14.57
C GLU A 127 -12.82 -19.65 13.23
N THR A 128 -13.23 -18.38 13.09
CA THR A 128 -13.87 -17.86 11.88
C THR A 128 -12.91 -17.90 10.69
N LEU A 129 -11.65 -17.54 10.89
CA LEU A 129 -10.65 -17.54 9.82
C LEU A 129 -10.17 -18.96 9.49
N GLU A 130 -10.08 -19.87 10.47
CA GLU A 130 -9.74 -21.29 10.25
C GLU A 130 -10.80 -22.01 9.44
N GLN A 131 -12.07 -21.73 9.70
CA GLN A 131 -13.21 -22.31 8.95
C GLN A 131 -13.34 -21.71 7.54
N SER A 132 -12.62 -20.64 7.25
CA SER A 132 -12.62 -20.02 5.93
C SER A 132 -11.92 -20.93 4.91
N THR A 133 -12.66 -21.33 3.88
CA THR A 133 -12.13 -22.09 2.74
C THR A 133 -11.74 -21.16 1.60
N GLY A 134 -10.76 -21.59 0.79
CA GLY A 134 -10.26 -20.87 -0.37
C GLY A 134 -9.14 -19.88 0.00
N PRO A 135 -8.85 -18.91 -0.88
CA PRO A 135 -7.71 -18.00 -0.72
C PRO A 135 -7.70 -17.30 0.63
N LEU A 136 -6.50 -17.12 1.21
CA LEU A 136 -6.33 -16.45 2.50
C LEU A 136 -6.99 -15.07 2.53
N PRO A 137 -7.62 -14.70 3.64
CA PRO A 137 -7.98 -13.30 3.87
C PRO A 137 -6.73 -12.43 4.00
N LEU A 138 -6.83 -11.19 3.54
CA LEU A 138 -5.82 -10.16 3.73
C LEU A 138 -6.19 -9.31 4.95
N ILE A 139 -5.24 -9.16 5.87
CA ILE A 139 -5.32 -8.19 6.97
C ILE A 139 -4.16 -7.21 6.78
N ALA A 140 -4.46 -6.01 6.34
CA ALA A 140 -3.46 -4.97 6.13
C ALA A 140 -3.57 -3.88 7.20
N LEU A 141 -2.47 -3.64 7.89
CA LEU A 141 -2.32 -2.60 8.89
C LEU A 141 -1.42 -1.51 8.31
N ASP A 142 -2.03 -0.43 7.83
CA ASP A 142 -1.32 0.69 7.20
C ASP A 142 -1.06 1.79 8.22
N TYR A 143 0.21 2.09 8.48
CA TYR A 143 0.65 3.10 9.43
C TYR A 143 1.25 4.30 8.70
N PRO A 144 0.48 5.37 8.48
CA PRO A 144 0.93 6.53 7.72
C PRO A 144 1.89 7.43 8.50
N SER A 145 1.99 7.30 9.82
CA SER A 145 2.84 8.13 10.68
C SER A 145 4.26 7.59 10.83
N ASN A 146 5.18 8.44 11.29
CA ASN A 146 6.54 8.04 11.68
C ASN A 146 6.65 7.68 13.18
N THR A 147 5.53 7.41 13.84
CA THR A 147 5.52 7.02 15.25
C THR A 147 6.24 5.69 15.43
N PRO A 148 7.08 5.54 16.48
CA PRO A 148 7.69 4.26 16.81
C PRO A 148 6.64 3.15 16.97
N MET A 149 6.92 1.98 16.41
CA MET A 149 5.95 0.88 16.31
C MET A 149 6.27 -0.30 17.22
N ASN A 150 7.46 -0.31 17.83
CA ASN A 150 7.96 -1.49 18.54
C ASN A 150 7.00 -1.98 19.62
N ASP A 151 6.62 -1.12 20.56
CA ASP A 151 5.73 -1.49 21.69
C ASP A 151 4.35 -1.94 21.23
N PHE A 152 3.85 -1.35 20.16
CA PHE A 152 2.57 -1.73 19.58
C PHE A 152 2.67 -3.10 18.91
N LEU A 153 3.67 -3.32 18.06
CA LEU A 153 3.88 -4.59 17.36
C LEU A 153 4.23 -5.71 18.33
N ALA A 154 5.06 -5.48 19.34
CA ALA A 154 5.38 -6.48 20.37
C ALA A 154 4.13 -7.05 21.04
N ARG A 155 3.09 -6.21 21.25
CA ARG A 155 1.81 -6.66 21.82
C ARG A 155 0.85 -7.24 20.79
N MET A 156 0.95 -6.81 19.53
CA MET A 156 0.03 -7.19 18.47
C MET A 156 0.43 -8.51 17.80
N THR A 157 1.72 -8.75 17.56
CA THR A 157 2.22 -9.91 16.82
C THR A 157 1.81 -11.25 17.41
N PRO A 158 1.80 -11.48 18.74
CA PRO A 158 1.35 -12.76 19.30
C PRO A 158 -0.12 -13.10 19.00
N LEU A 159 -0.94 -12.07 18.78
CA LEU A 159 -2.33 -12.24 18.40
C LEU A 159 -2.46 -12.51 16.88
N LEU A 160 -1.72 -11.74 16.07
CA LEU A 160 -1.76 -11.83 14.62
C LEU A 160 -1.23 -13.17 14.10
N GLN A 161 -0.16 -13.72 14.71
CA GLN A 161 0.43 -15.00 14.33
C GLN A 161 -0.54 -16.18 14.38
N ARG A 162 -1.58 -16.08 15.21
CA ARG A 162 -2.61 -17.11 15.37
C ARG A 162 -3.68 -17.06 14.29
N LEU A 163 -3.68 -16.02 13.46
CA LEU A 163 -4.71 -15.82 12.43
C LEU A 163 -4.31 -16.53 11.13
N LYS A 164 -5.21 -17.33 10.56
CA LYS A 164 -5.06 -17.91 9.22
C LYS A 164 -5.31 -16.83 8.17
N ALA A 165 -4.33 -15.95 7.95
CA ALA A 165 -4.42 -14.80 7.04
C ALA A 165 -3.05 -14.43 6.46
N LEU A 166 -3.03 -13.64 5.38
CA LEU A 166 -1.88 -12.84 5.02
C LEU A 166 -1.94 -11.53 5.81
N ILE A 167 -0.99 -11.34 6.73
CA ILE A 167 -0.85 -10.12 7.51
C ILE A 167 0.16 -9.22 6.82
N LEU A 168 -0.23 -8.01 6.50
CA LEU A 168 0.63 -7.01 5.86
C LEU A 168 0.71 -5.76 6.74
N VAL A 169 1.91 -5.42 7.20
CA VAL A 169 2.15 -4.22 8.03
C VAL A 169 3.04 -3.26 7.27
N THR A 170 2.61 -2.01 7.11
CA THR A 170 3.42 -1.00 6.43
C THR A 170 4.29 -0.24 7.41
N LEU A 171 5.57 -0.07 7.08
CA LEU A 171 6.54 0.67 7.90
C LEU A 171 7.39 1.61 7.03
N THR A 172 7.93 2.65 7.66
CA THR A 172 9.06 3.40 7.11
C THR A 172 10.38 2.69 7.45
N PRO A 173 11.49 2.96 6.73
CA PRO A 173 12.81 2.44 7.11
C PRO A 173 13.21 2.81 8.54
N ALA A 174 12.89 4.03 8.98
CA ALA A 174 13.15 4.47 10.35
C ALA A 174 12.36 3.66 11.41
N GLN A 175 11.11 3.30 11.11
CA GLN A 175 10.32 2.42 11.97
C GLN A 175 10.90 1.01 12.00
N LEU A 176 11.31 0.47 10.85
CA LEU A 176 11.92 -0.84 10.76
C LEU A 176 13.18 -0.93 11.63
N THR A 177 14.09 0.07 11.53
CA THR A 177 15.32 0.09 12.33
C THR A 177 15.09 0.28 13.83
N SER A 178 13.90 0.69 14.23
CA SER A 178 13.51 0.84 15.64
C SER A 178 12.83 -0.39 16.22
N LEU A 179 12.62 -1.45 15.43
CA LEU A 179 12.05 -2.70 15.93
C LEU A 179 13.11 -3.50 16.69
N ASP A 180 12.71 -4.09 17.81
CA ASP A 180 13.50 -5.09 18.51
C ASP A 180 13.59 -6.38 17.68
N GLU A 181 14.68 -7.11 17.82
CA GLU A 181 14.94 -8.36 17.11
C GLU A 181 13.79 -9.37 17.30
N GLU A 182 13.29 -9.52 18.54
CA GLU A 182 12.17 -10.41 18.87
C GLU A 182 10.88 -10.07 18.10
N VAL A 183 10.63 -8.79 17.85
CA VAL A 183 9.45 -8.34 17.07
C VAL A 183 9.71 -8.55 15.58
N PHE A 184 10.93 -8.27 15.13
CA PHE A 184 11.30 -8.40 13.73
C PHE A 184 11.27 -9.86 13.27
N ASP A 185 11.78 -10.79 14.06
CA ASP A 185 11.89 -12.23 13.73
C ASP A 185 10.53 -12.93 13.55
N VAL A 186 9.45 -12.27 13.98
CA VAL A 186 8.09 -12.78 13.75
C VAL A 186 7.65 -12.65 12.29
N PHE A 187 8.24 -11.71 11.57
CA PHE A 187 7.89 -11.42 10.20
C PHE A 187 8.81 -12.15 9.22
N ASP A 188 8.28 -12.42 8.04
CA ASP A 188 9.12 -12.83 6.89
C ASP A 188 10.06 -11.67 6.51
N SER A 189 11.03 -11.97 5.63
CA SER A 189 11.95 -10.95 5.11
C SER A 189 11.17 -9.74 4.61
N PRO A 190 11.53 -8.51 5.02
CA PRO A 190 10.83 -7.30 4.62
C PRO A 190 10.80 -7.12 3.10
N GLU A 191 9.65 -6.70 2.60
CA GLU A 191 9.47 -6.31 1.20
C GLU A 191 9.68 -4.79 1.07
N HIS A 192 10.72 -4.40 0.35
CA HIS A 192 11.09 -2.99 0.18
C HIS A 192 10.43 -2.37 -1.05
N LEU A 193 9.82 -1.20 -0.85
CA LEU A 193 9.36 -0.34 -1.93
C LEU A 193 10.44 0.70 -2.25
N ASP A 194 11.31 0.34 -3.18
CA ASP A 194 12.30 1.25 -3.71
C ASP A 194 11.66 2.36 -4.56
N GLY A 195 12.43 3.41 -4.85
CA GLY A 195 12.03 4.44 -5.78
C GLY A 195 11.66 3.85 -7.15
N LEU A 196 10.78 4.51 -7.88
CA LEU A 196 10.48 4.15 -9.24
C LEU A 196 11.65 4.53 -10.15
N SER A 197 11.98 3.69 -11.14
CA SER A 197 12.93 4.07 -12.19
C SER A 197 12.33 5.16 -13.08
N GLU A 198 13.19 5.88 -13.82
CA GLU A 198 12.77 6.93 -14.76
C GLU A 198 11.66 6.44 -15.71
N GLY A 199 11.83 5.28 -16.34
CA GLY A 199 10.81 4.71 -17.22
C GLY A 199 9.49 4.36 -16.51
N GLN A 200 9.56 4.00 -15.23
CA GLN A 200 8.37 3.77 -14.40
C GLN A 200 7.68 5.08 -14.02
N ILE A 201 8.45 6.12 -13.69
CA ILE A 201 7.93 7.48 -13.44
C ILE A 201 7.24 8.00 -14.69
N GLN A 202 7.87 7.85 -15.85
CA GLN A 202 7.27 8.22 -17.13
C GLN A 202 5.93 7.52 -17.35
N LYS A 203 5.89 6.19 -17.21
CA LYS A 203 4.67 5.40 -17.36
C LYS A 203 3.58 5.83 -16.37
N LEU A 204 3.95 6.11 -15.12
CA LEU A 204 3.02 6.61 -14.11
C LEU A 204 2.47 7.99 -14.49
N ALA A 205 3.32 8.93 -14.87
CA ALA A 205 2.92 10.27 -15.31
C ALA A 205 2.00 10.20 -16.52
N ASP A 206 2.33 9.38 -17.52
CA ASP A 206 1.49 9.12 -18.69
C ASP A 206 0.10 8.63 -18.30
N ASN A 207 0.02 7.64 -17.42
CA ASN A 207 -1.26 7.08 -16.98
C ASN A 207 -2.11 8.14 -16.26
N LEU A 208 -1.48 8.95 -15.39
CA LEU A 208 -2.16 10.00 -14.62
C LEU A 208 -2.68 11.11 -15.54
N VAL A 209 -1.86 11.58 -16.48
CA VAL A 209 -2.23 12.65 -17.42
C VAL A 209 -3.30 12.17 -18.39
N ARG A 210 -3.12 11.00 -19.03
CA ARG A 210 -4.12 10.43 -19.97
C ARG A 210 -5.50 10.32 -19.35
N ARG A 211 -5.57 9.98 -18.08
CA ARG A 211 -6.85 9.85 -17.38
C ARG A 211 -7.56 11.17 -17.16
N LYS A 212 -6.83 12.26 -16.93
CA LYS A 212 -7.36 13.59 -16.72
C LYS A 212 -7.44 14.42 -18.01
N ALA A 213 -6.78 13.99 -19.07
CA ALA A 213 -6.82 14.67 -20.37
C ALA A 213 -8.21 14.58 -20.98
N ARG A 214 -8.64 15.67 -21.62
CA ARG A 214 -9.89 15.74 -22.40
C ARG A 214 -9.76 15.12 -23.77
N GLU A 215 -8.51 15.08 -24.27
CA GLU A 215 -8.14 14.59 -25.59
C GLU A 215 -7.01 13.56 -25.46
N ARG A 216 -6.80 12.74 -26.49
CA ARG A 216 -5.69 11.78 -26.53
C ARG A 216 -4.37 12.55 -26.60
N TRP A 217 -3.51 12.34 -25.63
CA TRP A 217 -2.22 13.02 -25.52
C TRP A 217 -1.07 12.04 -25.25
N ILE A 218 0.12 12.38 -25.74
CA ILE A 218 1.35 11.61 -25.54
C ILE A 218 2.36 12.55 -24.89
N ILE A 219 2.92 12.17 -23.74
CA ILE A 219 3.94 12.96 -23.04
C ILE A 219 5.21 12.99 -23.91
N ASN A 220 5.77 14.18 -24.10
CA ASN A 220 7.09 14.32 -24.71
C ASN A 220 8.14 13.81 -23.69
N PRO A 221 9.07 12.90 -24.09
CA PRO A 221 10.14 12.41 -23.22
C PRO A 221 10.97 13.51 -22.56
N ASP A 222 11.22 14.62 -23.25
CA ASP A 222 12.02 15.73 -22.73
C ASP A 222 11.39 16.45 -21.50
N LEU A 223 10.07 16.30 -21.37
CA LEU A 223 9.30 16.87 -20.25
C LEU A 223 9.54 16.10 -18.94
N LEU A 224 9.98 14.88 -19.03
CA LEU A 224 10.18 13.98 -17.89
C LEU A 224 11.56 14.11 -17.28
N THR A 225 12.55 14.44 -18.08
CA THR A 225 13.91 14.75 -17.60
C THR A 225 13.88 15.97 -16.67
N ALA A 226 13.00 16.95 -16.96
CA ALA A 226 12.82 18.15 -16.13
C ALA A 226 12.08 17.92 -14.80
N ILE A 227 11.48 16.74 -14.58
CA ILE A 227 10.80 16.37 -13.31
C ILE A 227 11.75 15.60 -12.38
N HIS A 228 12.85 15.05 -12.94
CA HIS A 228 13.80 14.21 -12.19
C HIS A 228 14.95 15.00 -11.57
N ASP A 229 15.25 16.20 -12.07
CA ASP A 229 16.24 17.15 -11.55
C ASP A 229 15.62 18.10 -10.50
#